data_76715f776a2162b2416bce2924df19bc
#
_entry.id   76715f776a2162b2416bce2924df19bc
#
_cell.length_a   1.000
_cell.length_b   1.000
_cell.length_c   1.000
_cell.angle_alpha   90.00
_cell.angle_beta   90.00
_cell.angle_gamma   90.00
#
_symmetry.space_group_name_H-M   'P 1'
#
loop_
_entity.id
_entity.type
_entity.pdbx_description
1 polymer ?
#
loop_
_entity_poly.entity_id
_entity_poly.type
_entity_poly.pdbx_seq_one_letter_code
_entity_poly.pdbx_strand_id
1 'polypeptide(L)'
;MEVVLYEFSFDYAKAIAFFIVLLIGAAFFFADKLIGRRVESYIDIGSRTKEISPKVFKIITRLIGAFCLVVFLLLFTVHIAEYNEYKTMLESDSVSVVEGYVENYNPLPADGKGTENFEINGVYFAYNNADGRNGYTAIAKYGGVITMNGQHLRIKYVTNEEGENIILYISEIG
;
A
#
# COMPACT_ATOMS: atom_id res chain seq x y z
N MET A 1 23.62 -21.07 -9.51
CA MET A 1 22.20 -21.31 -9.88
C MET A 1 21.40 -20.13 -9.36
N GLU A 2 20.55 -19.52 -10.19
CA GLU A 2 19.75 -18.37 -9.75
C GLU A 2 18.34 -18.85 -9.35
N VAL A 3 17.89 -18.45 -8.14
CA VAL A 3 16.57 -18.78 -7.63
C VAL A 3 15.82 -17.49 -7.35
N VAL A 4 14.68 -17.28 -8.01
CA VAL A 4 13.84 -16.10 -7.80
C VAL A 4 13.15 -16.20 -6.44
N LEU A 5 13.36 -15.20 -5.58
CA LEU A 5 12.76 -15.09 -4.25
C LEU A 5 11.58 -14.12 -4.23
N TYR A 6 11.63 -13.08 -5.05
CA TYR A 6 10.58 -12.08 -5.16
C TYR A 6 10.56 -11.48 -6.56
N GLU A 7 9.37 -11.26 -7.07
CA GLU A 7 9.10 -10.51 -8.30
C GLU A 7 7.90 -9.60 -8.10
N PHE A 8 8.05 -8.35 -8.53
CA PHE A 8 7.01 -7.34 -8.42
C PHE A 8 5.73 -7.76 -9.16
N SER A 9 4.63 -7.73 -8.47
CA SER A 9 3.32 -8.10 -8.99
C SER A 9 2.24 -7.13 -8.50
N PHE A 10 1.06 -7.20 -9.12
CA PHE A 10 -0.07 -6.37 -8.71
C PHE A 10 -0.50 -6.66 -7.27
N ASP A 11 -0.59 -5.61 -6.46
CA ASP A 11 -1.02 -5.71 -5.07
C ASP A 11 -2.56 -5.80 -4.96
N TYR A 12 -3.06 -7.03 -5.00
CA TYR A 12 -4.49 -7.30 -4.84
C TYR A 12 -5.02 -6.90 -3.46
N ALA A 13 -4.20 -6.93 -2.41
CA ALA A 13 -4.65 -6.58 -1.06
C ALA A 13 -4.97 -5.08 -0.97
N LYS A 14 -4.12 -4.22 -1.55
CA LYS A 14 -4.41 -2.79 -1.68
C LYS A 14 -5.64 -2.54 -2.55
N ALA A 15 -5.76 -3.21 -3.69
CA ALA A 15 -6.92 -3.08 -4.56
C ALA A 15 -8.23 -3.43 -3.82
N ILE A 16 -8.25 -4.53 -3.06
CA ILE A 16 -9.41 -4.91 -2.24
C ILE A 16 -9.73 -3.84 -1.20
N ALA A 17 -8.72 -3.26 -0.53
CA ALA A 17 -8.93 -2.17 0.44
C ALA A 17 -9.61 -0.95 -0.21
N PHE A 18 -9.22 -0.58 -1.43
CA PHE A 18 -9.88 0.50 -2.17
C PHE A 18 -11.33 0.15 -2.53
N PHE A 19 -11.63 -1.09 -2.92
CA PHE A 19 -13.00 -1.54 -3.16
C PHE A 19 -13.87 -1.52 -1.91
N ILE A 20 -13.32 -1.74 -0.72
CA ILE A 20 -14.04 -1.56 0.55
C ILE A 20 -14.48 -0.10 0.71
N VAL A 21 -13.62 0.87 0.40
CA VAL A 21 -13.99 2.30 0.43
C VAL A 21 -15.14 2.59 -0.53
N LEU A 22 -15.10 2.01 -1.73
CA LEU A 22 -16.19 2.13 -2.72
C LEU A 22 -17.50 1.55 -2.19
N LEU A 23 -17.47 0.37 -1.56
CA LEU A 23 -18.67 -0.28 -0.99
C LEU A 23 -19.27 0.54 0.16
N ILE A 24 -18.43 1.10 1.03
CA ILE A 24 -18.85 2.02 2.10
C ILE A 24 -19.51 3.26 1.47
N GLY A 25 -18.88 3.84 0.46
CA GLY A 25 -19.43 4.98 -0.28
C GLY A 25 -20.79 4.68 -0.90
N ALA A 26 -20.94 3.52 -1.52
CA ALA A 26 -22.22 3.06 -2.08
C ALA A 26 -23.29 2.88 -0.99
N ALA A 27 -22.92 2.30 0.16
CA ALA A 27 -23.83 2.16 1.30
C ALA A 27 -24.34 3.52 1.80
N PHE A 28 -23.48 4.52 1.92
CA PHE A 28 -23.86 5.88 2.27
C PHE A 28 -24.71 6.54 1.18
N PHE A 29 -24.36 6.37 -0.08
CA PHE A 29 -25.09 6.96 -1.21
C PHE A 29 -26.53 6.46 -1.31
N PHE A 30 -26.76 5.19 -0.97
CA PHE A 30 -28.08 4.55 -0.97
C PHE A 30 -28.70 4.42 0.41
N ALA A 31 -28.13 5.05 1.44
CA ALA A 31 -28.59 4.93 2.83
C ALA A 31 -30.07 5.26 3.00
N ASP A 32 -30.60 6.25 2.26
CA ASP A 32 -32.02 6.61 2.27
C ASP A 32 -32.95 5.50 1.77
N LYS A 33 -32.44 4.59 0.95
CA LYS A 33 -33.20 3.42 0.45
C LYS A 33 -33.01 2.21 1.36
N LEU A 34 -31.81 2.02 1.93
CA LEU A 34 -31.48 0.87 2.77
C LEU A 34 -32.14 0.93 4.16
N ILE A 35 -32.19 2.12 4.75
CA ILE A 35 -32.66 2.31 6.13
C ILE A 35 -34.17 2.56 6.17
N GLY A 36 -34.78 2.88 5.03
CA GLY A 36 -36.21 3.12 4.92
C GLY A 36 -36.67 4.50 5.45
N ARG A 37 -37.96 4.83 5.24
CA ARG A 37 -38.51 6.16 5.54
C ARG A 37 -38.73 6.48 7.04
N ARG A 38 -38.38 5.58 7.96
CA ARG A 38 -38.69 5.67 9.39
C ARG A 38 -37.48 5.89 10.33
N VAL A 39 -36.33 6.27 9.85
CA VAL A 39 -35.25 6.62 10.75
C VAL A 39 -35.37 8.08 11.15
N GLU A 40 -35.84 8.29 12.36
CA GLU A 40 -35.65 9.54 13.07
C GLU A 40 -34.14 9.68 13.33
N SER A 41 -33.50 10.54 12.54
CA SER A 41 -32.05 10.75 12.64
C SER A 41 -31.79 11.86 13.66
N TYR A 42 -31.14 11.49 14.77
CA TYR A 42 -30.72 12.44 15.79
C TYR A 42 -29.21 12.63 15.72
N ILE A 43 -28.76 13.86 15.79
CA ILE A 43 -27.34 14.17 16.09
C ILE A 43 -27.29 14.67 17.52
N ASP A 44 -26.49 14.00 18.32
CA ASP A 44 -26.17 14.43 19.69
C ASP A 44 -24.98 15.40 19.64
N ILE A 45 -25.24 16.67 19.91
CA ILE A 45 -24.20 17.71 19.96
C ILE A 45 -24.15 18.20 21.40
N GLY A 46 -23.35 17.51 22.21
CA GLY A 46 -23.23 17.79 23.65
C GLY A 46 -24.54 17.53 24.39
N SER A 47 -25.09 18.53 25.10
CA SER A 47 -26.33 18.39 25.86
C SER A 47 -27.63 18.63 25.04
N ARG A 48 -27.54 18.73 23.74
CA ARG A 48 -28.70 19.01 22.86
C ARG A 48 -28.83 18.00 21.76
N THR A 49 -29.88 17.18 21.82
CA THR A 49 -30.30 16.30 20.73
C THR A 49 -31.05 17.13 19.68
N LYS A 50 -30.56 17.18 18.45
CA LYS A 50 -31.22 17.91 17.36
C LYS A 50 -31.68 16.93 16.30
N GLU A 51 -33.00 16.97 16.02
CA GLU A 51 -33.59 16.19 14.94
C GLU A 51 -33.11 16.71 13.56
N ILE A 52 -32.68 15.79 12.72
CA ILE A 52 -32.25 16.13 11.36
C ILE A 52 -33.39 15.87 10.40
N SER A 53 -33.76 16.87 9.62
CA SER A 53 -34.71 16.71 8.54
C SER A 53 -34.29 15.58 7.58
N PRO A 54 -35.21 14.70 7.13
CA PRO A 54 -34.91 13.62 6.18
C PRO A 54 -34.23 14.11 4.89
N LYS A 55 -34.50 15.34 4.46
CA LYS A 55 -33.83 15.97 3.30
C LYS A 55 -32.37 16.25 3.57
N VAL A 56 -32.05 16.78 4.75
CA VAL A 56 -30.68 17.10 5.16
C VAL A 56 -29.87 15.79 5.33
N PHE A 57 -30.44 14.78 5.98
CA PHE A 57 -29.83 13.46 6.08
C PHE A 57 -29.46 12.88 4.72
N LYS A 58 -30.39 12.91 3.76
CA LYS A 58 -30.17 12.44 2.39
C LYS A 58 -29.06 13.20 1.67
N ILE A 59 -28.97 14.52 1.85
CA ILE A 59 -27.91 15.33 1.24
C ILE A 59 -26.55 14.94 1.83
N ILE A 60 -26.45 14.85 3.16
CA ILE A 60 -25.20 14.51 3.86
C ILE A 60 -24.70 13.12 3.42
N THR A 61 -25.56 12.11 3.45
CA THR A 61 -25.16 10.74 3.08
C THR A 61 -24.73 10.64 1.61
N ARG A 62 -25.37 11.36 0.71
CA ARG A 62 -24.95 11.42 -0.70
C ARG A 62 -23.63 12.15 -0.91
N LEU A 63 -23.37 13.22 -0.17
CA LEU A 63 -22.08 13.92 -0.22
C LEU A 63 -20.94 13.01 0.27
N ILE A 64 -21.17 12.28 1.37
CA ILE A 64 -20.19 11.30 1.88
C ILE A 64 -19.96 10.20 0.83
N GLY A 65 -21.03 9.64 0.26
CA GLY A 65 -20.92 8.62 -0.79
C GLY A 65 -20.17 9.10 -2.02
N ALA A 66 -20.45 10.31 -2.49
CA ALA A 66 -19.75 10.93 -3.61
C ALA A 66 -18.28 11.19 -3.29
N PHE A 67 -17.95 11.63 -2.08
CA PHE A 67 -16.58 11.82 -1.62
C PHE A 67 -15.80 10.50 -1.61
N CYS A 68 -16.38 9.42 -1.06
CA CYS A 68 -15.76 8.09 -1.09
C CYS A 68 -15.50 7.60 -2.53
N LEU A 69 -16.41 7.87 -3.47
CA LEU A 69 -16.22 7.53 -4.87
C LEU A 69 -15.02 8.27 -5.48
N VAL A 70 -14.91 9.58 -5.23
CA VAL A 70 -13.77 10.37 -5.70
C VAL A 70 -12.46 9.86 -5.12
N VAL A 71 -12.43 9.59 -3.79
CA VAL A 71 -11.24 9.02 -3.13
C VAL A 71 -10.87 7.66 -3.72
N PHE A 72 -11.85 6.78 -3.92
CA PHE A 72 -11.61 5.48 -4.58
C PHE A 72 -10.98 5.65 -5.96
N LEU A 73 -11.56 6.50 -6.81
CA LEU A 73 -11.06 6.72 -8.18
C LEU A 73 -9.62 7.25 -8.18
N LEU A 74 -9.31 8.21 -7.31
CA LEU A 74 -7.96 8.76 -7.19
C LEU A 74 -6.96 7.69 -6.75
N LEU A 75 -7.21 6.99 -5.64
CA LEU A 75 -6.31 5.99 -5.11
C LEU A 75 -6.11 4.81 -6.07
N PHE A 76 -7.20 4.34 -6.70
CA PHE A 76 -7.14 3.23 -7.63
C PHE A 76 -6.40 3.59 -8.92
N THR A 77 -6.59 4.82 -9.44
CA THR A 77 -5.87 5.30 -10.63
C THR A 77 -4.38 5.42 -10.37
N VAL A 78 -3.98 6.00 -9.23
CA VAL A 78 -2.57 6.10 -8.83
C VAL A 78 -1.95 4.70 -8.69
N HIS A 79 -2.64 3.78 -8.02
CA HIS A 79 -2.15 2.41 -7.83
C HIS A 79 -1.92 1.65 -9.15
N ILE A 80 -2.84 1.81 -10.12
CA ILE A 80 -2.67 1.21 -11.46
C ILE A 80 -1.54 1.88 -12.23
N ALA A 81 -1.42 3.21 -12.15
CA ALA A 81 -0.37 3.95 -12.84
C ALA A 81 1.01 3.52 -12.35
N GLU A 82 1.24 3.48 -11.04
CA GLU A 82 2.50 3.02 -10.44
C GLU A 82 2.81 1.56 -10.79
N TYR A 83 1.79 0.68 -10.75
CA TYR A 83 1.98 -0.71 -11.15
C TYR A 83 2.45 -0.83 -12.59
N ASN A 84 1.80 -0.12 -13.53
CA ASN A 84 2.15 -0.16 -14.94
C ASN A 84 3.55 0.44 -15.20
N GLU A 85 3.90 1.49 -14.50
CA GLU A 85 5.22 2.14 -14.59
C GLU A 85 6.33 1.17 -14.15
N TYR A 86 6.25 0.62 -12.95
CA TYR A 86 7.28 -0.29 -12.43
C TYR A 86 7.36 -1.60 -13.24
N LYS A 87 6.23 -2.11 -13.69
CA LYS A 87 6.20 -3.28 -14.56
C LYS A 87 6.89 -3.00 -15.90
N THR A 88 6.60 -1.86 -16.52
CA THR A 88 7.24 -1.45 -17.78
C THR A 88 8.74 -1.25 -17.61
N MET A 89 9.18 -0.63 -16.51
CA MET A 89 10.60 -0.46 -16.19
C MET A 89 11.29 -1.82 -16.02
N LEU A 90 10.66 -2.77 -15.34
CA LEU A 90 11.20 -4.11 -15.12
C LEU A 90 11.31 -4.91 -16.42
N GLU A 91 10.30 -4.83 -17.30
CA GLU A 91 10.25 -5.52 -18.60
C GLU A 91 11.22 -4.92 -19.65
N SER A 92 11.46 -3.61 -19.57
CA SER A 92 12.38 -2.90 -20.48
C SER A 92 13.83 -2.87 -19.99
N ASP A 93 14.16 -3.58 -18.90
CA ASP A 93 15.46 -3.53 -18.22
C ASP A 93 15.94 -2.08 -17.90
N SER A 94 15.00 -1.14 -17.76
CA SER A 94 15.27 0.26 -17.37
C SER A 94 15.38 0.43 -15.85
N VAL A 95 15.80 -0.63 -15.17
CA VAL A 95 15.96 -0.69 -13.71
C VAL A 95 17.45 -0.76 -13.37
N SER A 96 17.82 -0.24 -12.19
CA SER A 96 19.13 -0.45 -11.63
C SER A 96 19.28 -1.87 -11.12
N VAL A 97 20.48 -2.44 -11.28
CA VAL A 97 20.77 -3.80 -10.82
C VAL A 97 21.99 -3.75 -9.89
N VAL A 98 21.88 -4.40 -8.75
CA VAL A 98 23.02 -4.66 -7.87
C VAL A 98 23.06 -6.16 -7.56
N GLU A 99 24.27 -6.72 -7.55
CA GLU A 99 24.54 -8.12 -7.16
C GLU A 99 25.70 -8.14 -6.17
N GLY A 100 25.57 -8.90 -5.10
CA GLY A 100 26.57 -9.02 -4.07
C GLY A 100 26.02 -9.63 -2.79
N TYR A 101 26.81 -9.56 -1.75
CA TYR A 101 26.42 -10.08 -0.44
C TYR A 101 25.70 -9.01 0.36
N VAL A 102 24.67 -9.45 1.09
CA VAL A 102 23.96 -8.60 2.07
C VAL A 102 24.95 -8.21 3.17
N GLU A 103 25.07 -6.91 3.41
CA GLU A 103 25.90 -6.31 4.44
C GLU A 103 25.05 -5.38 5.31
N ASN A 104 25.49 -5.10 6.53
CA ASN A 104 24.86 -4.16 7.44
C ASN A 104 23.34 -4.43 7.66
N TYR A 105 22.95 -5.72 7.57
CA TYR A 105 21.55 -6.09 7.79
C TYR A 105 21.09 -5.73 9.20
N ASN A 106 20.06 -4.93 9.28
CA ASN A 106 19.45 -4.47 10.52
C ASN A 106 17.95 -4.83 10.50
N PRO A 107 17.52 -5.84 11.27
CA PRO A 107 16.13 -6.23 11.32
C PRO A 107 15.27 -5.13 11.95
N LEU A 108 13.96 -5.18 11.69
CA LEU A 108 13.02 -4.25 12.34
C LEU A 108 13.16 -4.33 13.86
N PRO A 109 13.30 -3.19 14.58
CA PRO A 109 13.37 -3.15 16.03
C PRO A 109 12.20 -3.86 16.72
N ALA A 110 12.44 -4.42 17.90
CA ALA A 110 11.43 -5.20 18.63
C ALA A 110 10.17 -4.41 18.98
N ASP A 111 10.26 -3.08 19.10
CA ASP A 111 9.13 -2.17 19.31
C ASP A 111 8.25 -1.97 18.05
N GLY A 112 8.65 -2.53 16.93
CA GLY A 112 7.92 -2.46 15.66
C GLY A 112 7.99 -1.12 14.94
N LYS A 113 8.84 -0.20 15.41
CA LYS A 113 9.01 1.12 14.81
C LYS A 113 10.28 1.18 13.96
N GLY A 114 10.21 1.88 12.84
CA GLY A 114 11.32 2.04 11.92
C GLY A 114 11.24 1.10 10.72
N THR A 115 12.37 0.85 10.10
CA THR A 115 12.51 0.05 8.88
C THR A 115 13.50 -1.09 9.09
N GLU A 116 13.29 -2.20 8.40
CA GLU A 116 14.31 -3.18 8.14
C GLU A 116 15.20 -2.65 7.02
N ASN A 117 16.52 -2.78 7.16
CA ASN A 117 17.44 -2.22 6.18
C ASN A 117 18.70 -3.06 6.03
N PHE A 118 19.38 -2.87 4.89
CA PHE A 118 20.62 -3.54 4.55
C PHE A 118 21.34 -2.82 3.40
N GLU A 119 22.53 -3.26 3.08
CA GLU A 119 23.32 -2.77 1.94
C GLU A 119 23.81 -3.94 1.07
N ILE A 120 23.98 -3.68 -0.23
CA ILE A 120 24.72 -4.55 -1.14
C ILE A 120 25.63 -3.66 -1.97
N ASN A 121 26.97 -3.86 -1.89
CA ASN A 121 27.96 -3.08 -2.62
C ASN A 121 27.75 -1.56 -2.51
N GLY A 122 27.40 -1.07 -1.31
CA GLY A 122 27.18 0.35 -1.02
C GLY A 122 25.81 0.88 -1.48
N VAL A 123 24.94 0.06 -2.04
CA VAL A 123 23.54 0.43 -2.32
C VAL A 123 22.68 0.12 -1.11
N TYR A 124 22.08 1.15 -0.52
CA TYR A 124 21.26 1.05 0.68
C TYR A 124 19.80 0.78 0.34
N PHE A 125 19.17 -0.12 1.07
CA PHE A 125 17.76 -0.46 1.00
C PHE A 125 17.11 -0.38 2.37
N ALA A 126 15.89 0.20 2.44
CA ALA A 126 15.10 0.26 3.66
C ALA A 126 13.62 0.06 3.34
N TYR A 127 12.93 -0.79 4.10
CA TYR A 127 11.51 -1.09 3.90
C TYR A 127 10.82 -1.50 5.21
N ASN A 128 9.49 -1.47 5.19
CA ASN A 128 8.64 -1.91 6.30
C ASN A 128 7.30 -2.41 5.74
N ASN A 129 6.72 -3.43 6.36
CA ASN A 129 5.39 -3.95 6.03
C ASN A 129 4.27 -2.88 6.12
N ALA A 130 4.45 -1.85 6.95
CA ALA A 130 3.50 -0.76 7.08
C ALA A 130 3.67 0.33 6.02
N ASP A 131 4.72 0.24 5.18
CA ASP A 131 4.93 1.18 4.09
C ASP A 131 3.83 1.01 3.05
N GLY A 132 3.13 2.09 2.76
CA GLY A 132 2.14 2.12 1.69
C GLY A 132 2.76 2.05 0.29
N ARG A 133 4.09 1.93 0.18
CA ARG A 133 4.84 1.89 -1.08
C ARG A 133 4.59 0.60 -1.85
N ASN A 134 4.71 0.68 -3.17
CA ASN A 134 4.80 -0.50 -4.02
C ASN A 134 6.23 -1.08 -3.97
N GLY A 135 6.40 -2.33 -4.41
CA GLY A 135 7.67 -3.03 -4.33
C GLY A 135 7.76 -3.97 -3.13
N TYR A 136 8.97 -4.46 -2.86
CA TYR A 136 9.21 -5.38 -1.75
C TYR A 136 9.18 -4.66 -0.40
N THR A 137 8.28 -5.08 0.48
CA THR A 137 8.13 -4.52 1.83
C THR A 137 8.09 -5.59 2.93
N ALA A 138 8.20 -6.88 2.57
CA ALA A 138 8.10 -7.98 3.52
C ALA A 138 9.33 -8.05 4.43
N ILE A 139 9.12 -7.80 5.73
CA ILE A 139 10.18 -7.92 6.74
C ILE A 139 10.38 -9.39 7.15
N ALA A 140 11.56 -9.75 7.63
CA ALA A 140 11.92 -11.11 8.01
C ALA A 140 10.93 -11.73 9.00
N LYS A 141 10.42 -10.97 9.97
CA LYS A 141 9.42 -11.41 10.96
C LYS A 141 8.12 -11.94 10.31
N TYR A 142 7.75 -11.45 9.13
CA TYR A 142 6.54 -11.83 8.42
C TYR A 142 6.82 -12.58 7.11
N GLY A 143 7.94 -13.31 7.08
CA GLY A 143 8.30 -14.17 5.95
C GLY A 143 9.06 -13.46 4.84
N GLY A 144 9.68 -12.34 5.14
CA GLY A 144 10.61 -11.67 4.22
C GLY A 144 11.80 -12.57 3.89
N VAL A 145 12.31 -12.44 2.66
CA VAL A 145 13.37 -13.31 2.11
C VAL A 145 14.77 -12.86 2.48
N ILE A 146 14.93 -11.62 2.94
CA ILE A 146 16.20 -11.06 3.40
C ILE A 146 16.22 -11.18 4.91
N THR A 147 17.15 -11.99 5.45
CA THR A 147 17.10 -12.39 6.87
C THR A 147 18.43 -12.25 7.60
N MET A 148 19.54 -12.18 6.89
CA MET A 148 20.87 -12.13 7.50
C MET A 148 21.94 -11.55 6.56
N ASN A 149 23.05 -11.14 7.13
CA ASN A 149 24.26 -10.81 6.37
C ASN A 149 24.80 -12.05 5.66
N GLY A 150 25.43 -11.83 4.51
CA GLY A 150 26.11 -12.88 3.74
C GLY A 150 25.20 -13.63 2.76
N GLN A 151 23.91 -13.31 2.65
CA GLN A 151 23.07 -13.82 1.55
C GLN A 151 23.60 -13.23 0.23
N HIS A 152 23.87 -14.03 -0.79
CA HIS A 152 24.31 -13.59 -2.11
C HIS A 152 23.09 -13.32 -2.99
N LEU A 153 22.77 -12.06 -3.21
CA LEU A 153 21.54 -11.63 -3.88
C LEU A 153 21.84 -10.80 -5.13
N ARG A 154 20.96 -10.93 -6.11
CA ARG A 154 20.78 -9.96 -7.20
C ARG A 154 19.47 -9.26 -7.02
N ILE A 155 19.50 -7.92 -6.98
CA ILE A 155 18.33 -7.06 -6.78
C ILE A 155 18.18 -6.15 -7.98
N LYS A 156 16.95 -6.10 -8.57
CA LYS A 156 16.55 -5.04 -9.49
C LYS A 156 15.71 -4.03 -8.73
N TYR A 157 16.03 -2.75 -8.88
CA TYR A 157 15.40 -1.67 -8.14
C TYR A 157 15.27 -0.39 -8.95
N VAL A 158 14.40 0.51 -8.51
CA VAL A 158 14.31 1.89 -9.02
C VAL A 158 14.51 2.85 -7.85
N THR A 159 15.08 4.01 -8.14
CA THR A 159 15.21 5.08 -7.14
C THR A 159 14.08 6.08 -7.37
N ASN A 160 13.26 6.32 -6.34
CA ASN A 160 12.15 7.27 -6.41
C ASN A 160 12.66 8.73 -6.31
N GLU A 161 11.75 9.69 -6.43
CA GLU A 161 12.07 11.13 -6.35
C GLU A 161 12.63 11.55 -4.98
N GLU A 162 12.35 10.78 -3.92
CA GLU A 162 12.84 11.00 -2.56
C GLU A 162 14.23 10.40 -2.34
N GLY A 163 14.79 9.72 -3.36
CA GLY A 163 16.11 9.08 -3.29
C GLY A 163 16.09 7.71 -2.63
N GLU A 164 14.92 7.11 -2.43
CA GLU A 164 14.78 5.79 -1.84
C GLU A 164 14.79 4.70 -2.92
N ASN A 165 15.46 3.58 -2.63
CA ASN A 165 15.57 2.45 -3.54
C ASN A 165 14.41 1.46 -3.30
N ILE A 166 13.53 1.35 -4.30
CA ILE A 166 12.36 0.48 -4.30
C ILE A 166 12.73 -0.84 -4.98
N ILE A 167 12.67 -1.92 -4.24
CA ILE A 167 13.03 -3.25 -4.75
C ILE A 167 11.88 -3.82 -5.57
N LEU A 168 12.17 -4.21 -6.82
CA LEU A 168 11.20 -4.80 -7.74
C LEU A 168 11.45 -6.29 -8.01
N TYR A 169 12.67 -6.77 -7.78
CA TYR A 169 13.03 -8.17 -8.01
C TYR A 169 14.17 -8.58 -7.09
N ILE A 170 14.11 -9.78 -6.56
CA ILE A 170 15.17 -10.39 -5.74
C ILE A 170 15.39 -11.81 -6.22
N SER A 171 16.62 -12.17 -6.50
CA SER A 171 17.05 -13.56 -6.69
C SER A 171 18.26 -13.89 -5.82
N GLU A 172 18.35 -15.14 -5.41
CA GLU A 172 19.51 -15.70 -4.72
C GLU A 172 20.45 -16.35 -5.73
N ILE A 173 21.72 -16.04 -5.61
CA ILE A 173 22.78 -16.56 -6.47
C ILE A 173 23.54 -17.63 -5.68
N GLY A 174 23.42 -18.89 -6.10
CA GLY A 174 24.08 -20.02 -5.48
C GLY A 174 25.28 -20.53 -6.29
#